data_8e4ed4e72f77cc5722b49a2a5d843ec0
#
_entry.id   8e4ed4e72f77cc5722b49a2a5d843ec0
#
_cell.length_a   1.000
_cell.length_b   1.000
_cell.length_c   1.000
_cell.angle_alpha   90.00
_cell.angle_beta   90.00
_cell.angle_gamma   90.00
#
_symmetry.space_group_name_H-M   'P 1'
#
loop_
_entity.id
_entity.type
_entity.pdbx_description
1 polymer ?
#
loop_
_entity_poly.entity_id
_entity_poly.type
_entity_poly.pdbx_seq_one_letter_code
_entity_poly.pdbx_strand_id
1 'polypeptide(L)'
;MIYLSETRDGKNFRREVSLPHFDIQVDLAVCGLGTAGSLAAFFSAENGLSVLGIEAFTCLGGTHTAGGVAYHYFGTKGGRYEAIDTEVKGFSKRYTCTETEARKLLLEQKFRENKIKTLYRASICGVYLDENKVIGLRVLTEQGILEIGAKIVMDCTADARVVTIAGCKAECGRDTDGQMQPYSLVYMVYDGKNYGFTNVDFGRVNQFDRKALSEAILYARSVRPTEGHDFELLAQTPILGLREGRRIIPEEPATLPDLFADRQTATPMFYSYADLDKHGWDIAFDSELLGDWAIGANLGAYNLTVAVPYKAILPKDFEGILVPCRALGVDRDISSCVRMNPDMKKVAEAASEWATLAVKQGVTLREVKYDHLKEKLQKSGCLKESDNRGCRIDGIRNKQNDMLPSTEVVWITNPEKFEDRLKTEQPGEAIWSAKRMGDHALPTLLRLLNSEDRNTSRHAAFAVSILKSRKAVPLLRQMVKERDDFMLKDCRKHNNLRGCMAIFWLGRLGDREIVPELIDIITNPKETERGVYKQKDLQTTRYRVNDFEDVYFQFVSESVMALIRIGELCEDLRPQIKKGFIDAFSSGEYYHRFTSRDRLSSEGNMVLALKNIAFNFADKW
;
A
#
# COMPACT_ATOMS: atom_id res chain seq x y z
N MET A 1 37.56 -9.82 -4.14
CA MET A 1 37.86 -9.24 -2.81
C MET A 1 36.69 -9.43 -1.87
N ILE A 2 36.97 -9.98 -0.67
CA ILE A 2 35.87 -10.24 0.28
C ILE A 2 35.70 -9.03 1.20
N TYR A 3 34.47 -8.61 1.35
CA TYR A 3 34.09 -7.49 2.21
C TYR A 3 33.06 -7.92 3.25
N LEU A 4 33.17 -7.35 4.45
CA LEU A 4 32.10 -7.35 5.44
C LEU A 4 31.45 -5.98 5.46
N SER A 5 30.16 -5.94 5.21
CA SER A 5 29.32 -4.74 5.32
C SER A 5 28.45 -4.82 6.57
N GLU A 6 28.48 -3.79 7.40
CA GLU A 6 27.75 -3.66 8.66
C GLU A 6 27.09 -2.28 8.75
N THR A 7 26.04 -2.13 9.54
CA THR A 7 25.40 -0.83 9.77
C THR A 7 25.73 -0.31 11.17
N ARG A 8 26.22 0.92 11.26
CA ARG A 8 26.47 1.66 12.51
C ARG A 8 25.85 3.06 12.40
N ASP A 9 25.09 3.47 13.39
CA ASP A 9 24.43 4.78 13.44
C ASP A 9 23.68 5.14 12.13
N GLY A 10 22.99 4.15 11.56
CA GLY A 10 22.23 4.30 10.33
C GLY A 10 23.04 4.39 9.03
N LYS A 11 24.38 4.26 9.11
CA LYS A 11 25.29 4.26 7.96
C LYS A 11 25.92 2.90 7.75
N ASN A 12 26.16 2.54 6.49
CA ASN A 12 26.84 1.31 6.14
C ASN A 12 28.35 1.52 6.12
N PHE A 13 29.05 0.58 6.74
CA PHE A 13 30.51 0.49 6.74
C PHE A 13 30.92 -0.79 6.06
N ARG A 14 31.64 -0.67 4.96
CA ARG A 14 32.19 -1.80 4.22
C ARG A 14 33.71 -1.83 4.45
N ARG A 15 34.22 -2.96 4.90
CA ARG A 15 35.67 -3.17 5.10
C ARG A 15 36.11 -4.48 4.45
N GLU A 16 37.31 -4.48 3.91
CA GLU A 16 37.93 -5.68 3.38
C GLU A 16 38.28 -6.64 4.54
N VAL A 17 38.04 -7.92 4.33
CA VAL A 17 38.27 -8.98 5.29
C VAL A 17 38.81 -10.23 4.57
N SER A 18 39.47 -11.12 5.28
CA SER A 18 39.69 -12.48 4.80
C SER A 18 38.38 -13.25 4.75
N LEU A 19 38.30 -14.25 3.88
CA LEU A 19 37.13 -15.14 3.86
C LEU A 19 36.95 -15.78 5.24
N PRO A 20 35.78 -15.59 5.90
CA PRO A 20 35.58 -16.12 7.24
C PRO A 20 35.45 -17.64 7.21
N HIS A 21 35.74 -18.28 8.33
CA HIS A 21 35.25 -19.62 8.58
C HIS A 21 33.75 -19.52 8.85
N PHE A 22 32.94 -20.17 8.02
CA PHE A 22 31.50 -20.20 8.23
C PHE A 22 31.11 -21.36 9.18
N ASP A 23 30.44 -21.03 10.29
CA ASP A 23 29.92 -22.00 11.26
C ASP A 23 28.86 -22.91 10.67
N ILE A 24 28.05 -22.33 9.74
CA ILE A 24 26.98 -23.03 9.01
C ILE A 24 27.11 -22.69 7.53
N GLN A 25 27.01 -23.70 6.67
CA GLN A 25 26.97 -23.53 5.22
C GLN A 25 25.72 -24.18 4.67
N VAL A 26 25.00 -23.45 3.79
CA VAL A 26 23.74 -23.89 3.17
C VAL A 26 23.64 -23.45 1.72
N ASP A 27 22.73 -24.06 0.97
CA ASP A 27 22.38 -23.58 -0.37
C ASP A 27 21.62 -22.26 -0.29
N LEU A 28 20.72 -22.15 0.70
CA LEU A 28 19.84 -21.00 0.86
C LEU A 28 19.73 -20.55 2.32
N ALA A 29 19.98 -19.27 2.59
CA ALA A 29 19.64 -18.62 3.85
C ALA A 29 18.41 -17.69 3.64
N VAL A 30 17.34 -17.88 4.43
CA VAL A 30 16.14 -17.07 4.38
C VAL A 30 16.06 -16.19 5.63
N CYS A 31 16.14 -14.88 5.44
CA CYS A 31 16.18 -13.87 6.51
C CYS A 31 14.80 -13.26 6.71
N GLY A 32 14.16 -13.52 7.85
CA GLY A 32 12.77 -13.19 8.15
C GLY A 32 11.83 -14.29 7.66
N LEU A 33 11.22 -15.00 8.61
CA LEU A 33 10.29 -16.10 8.32
C LEU A 33 8.83 -15.65 8.47
N GLY A 34 8.53 -14.47 7.90
CA GLY A 34 7.17 -13.94 7.80
C GLY A 34 6.30 -14.69 6.80
N THR A 35 5.24 -14.04 6.30
CA THR A 35 4.28 -14.64 5.35
C THR A 35 4.97 -15.22 4.11
N ALA A 36 5.90 -14.49 3.50
CA ALA A 36 6.65 -14.94 2.34
C ALA A 36 7.83 -15.85 2.74
N GLY A 37 8.64 -15.43 3.70
CA GLY A 37 9.87 -16.14 4.04
C GLY A 37 9.67 -17.56 4.56
N SER A 38 8.61 -17.81 5.35
CA SER A 38 8.29 -19.18 5.79
C SER A 38 7.98 -20.09 4.61
N LEU A 39 7.22 -19.61 3.64
CA LEU A 39 6.89 -20.39 2.44
C LEU A 39 8.08 -20.53 1.49
N ALA A 40 8.89 -19.48 1.35
CA ALA A 40 10.11 -19.55 0.54
C ALA A 40 11.10 -20.59 1.09
N ALA A 41 11.30 -20.62 2.40
CA ALA A 41 12.13 -21.62 3.05
C ALA A 41 11.56 -23.04 2.86
N PHE A 42 10.26 -23.21 3.09
CA PHE A 42 9.58 -24.49 2.96
C PHE A 42 9.63 -25.03 1.52
N PHE A 43 9.23 -24.22 0.54
CA PHE A 43 9.22 -24.65 -0.87
C PHE A 43 10.63 -24.93 -1.41
N SER A 44 11.64 -24.19 -0.95
CA SER A 44 13.03 -24.43 -1.34
C SER A 44 13.56 -25.73 -0.75
N ALA A 45 13.19 -26.08 0.48
CA ALA A 45 13.55 -27.35 1.11
C ALA A 45 12.83 -28.53 0.40
N GLU A 46 11.54 -28.39 0.08
CA GLU A 46 10.84 -29.41 -0.74
C GLU A 46 11.48 -29.59 -2.12
N ASN A 47 12.05 -28.54 -2.69
CA ASN A 47 12.79 -28.60 -3.94
C ASN A 47 14.19 -29.22 -3.78
N GLY A 48 14.58 -29.59 -2.54
CA GLY A 48 15.82 -30.33 -2.24
C GLY A 48 17.03 -29.46 -1.93
N LEU A 49 16.86 -28.16 -1.63
CA LEU A 49 17.95 -27.30 -1.15
C LEU A 49 18.17 -27.51 0.36
N SER A 50 19.43 -27.37 0.80
CA SER A 50 19.74 -27.18 2.21
C SER A 50 19.37 -25.75 2.63
N VAL A 51 18.46 -25.59 3.61
CA VAL A 51 17.88 -24.30 3.97
C VAL A 51 18.16 -23.96 5.44
N LEU A 52 18.55 -22.71 5.70
CA LEU A 52 18.60 -22.09 7.02
C LEU A 52 17.62 -20.93 7.07
N GLY A 53 16.68 -20.97 8.01
CA GLY A 53 15.79 -19.86 8.35
C GLY A 53 16.33 -19.03 9.51
N ILE A 54 16.24 -17.70 9.41
CA ILE A 54 16.68 -16.76 10.45
C ILE A 54 15.51 -15.84 10.78
N GLU A 55 15.06 -15.85 12.05
CA GLU A 55 13.87 -15.11 12.49
C GLU A 55 14.15 -14.33 13.78
N ALA A 56 13.75 -13.06 13.80
CA ALA A 56 13.89 -12.20 14.97
C ALA A 56 12.85 -12.49 16.08
N PHE A 57 11.69 -13.03 15.70
CA PHE A 57 10.64 -13.45 16.63
C PHE A 57 10.76 -14.92 17.01
N THR A 58 9.74 -15.41 17.70
CA THR A 58 9.66 -16.79 18.21
C THR A 58 8.62 -17.63 17.51
N CYS A 59 8.07 -17.16 16.38
CA CYS A 59 7.10 -17.91 15.60
C CYS A 59 7.21 -17.58 14.11
N LEU A 60 6.76 -18.52 13.27
CA LEU A 60 6.73 -18.40 11.81
C LEU A 60 5.47 -17.67 11.31
N GLY A 61 5.48 -17.22 10.06
CA GLY A 61 4.33 -16.70 9.33
C GLY A 61 4.06 -15.20 9.47
N GLY A 62 4.72 -14.50 10.38
CA GLY A 62 4.73 -13.03 10.51
C GLY A 62 3.34 -12.40 10.54
N THR A 63 3.02 -11.53 9.56
CA THR A 63 1.74 -10.82 9.48
C THR A 63 0.53 -11.76 9.47
N HIS A 64 0.65 -12.91 8.81
CA HIS A 64 -0.42 -13.90 8.68
C HIS A 64 -0.60 -14.80 9.92
N THR A 65 0.26 -14.64 10.92
CA THR A 65 0.20 -15.37 12.20
C THR A 65 0.26 -14.40 13.38
N ALA A 66 1.46 -14.02 13.85
CA ALA A 66 1.65 -13.09 14.95
C ALA A 66 1.04 -11.69 14.71
N GLY A 67 0.94 -11.26 13.45
CA GLY A 67 0.27 -10.00 13.08
C GLY A 67 -1.25 -10.06 13.02
N GLY A 68 -1.87 -11.24 13.15
CA GLY A 68 -3.33 -11.41 13.23
C GLY A 68 -4.10 -11.14 11.93
N VAL A 69 -3.43 -10.87 10.81
CA VAL A 69 -4.09 -10.63 9.52
C VAL A 69 -4.54 -11.96 8.91
N ALA A 70 -5.64 -12.51 9.44
CA ALA A 70 -6.17 -13.81 9.04
C ALA A 70 -6.84 -13.81 7.67
N TYR A 71 -7.46 -12.69 7.31
CA TYR A 71 -8.28 -12.56 6.10
C TYR A 71 -7.66 -11.60 5.10
N HIS A 72 -7.99 -11.82 3.84
CA HIS A 72 -7.63 -10.92 2.73
C HIS A 72 -8.78 -10.90 1.72
N TYR A 73 -8.97 -9.75 1.07
CA TYR A 73 -10.07 -9.54 0.13
C TYR A 73 -9.64 -9.70 -1.32
N PHE A 74 -8.35 -9.49 -1.59
CA PHE A 74 -7.78 -9.38 -2.94
C PHE A 74 -6.66 -10.38 -3.16
N GLY A 75 -6.12 -10.40 -4.37
CA GLY A 75 -5.13 -11.33 -4.84
C GLY A 75 -5.74 -12.38 -5.78
N THR A 76 -4.89 -13.09 -6.48
CA THR A 76 -5.29 -14.17 -7.39
C THR A 76 -5.00 -15.53 -6.75
N LYS A 77 -5.87 -16.51 -7.03
CA LYS A 77 -5.70 -17.89 -6.58
C LYS A 77 -4.68 -18.62 -7.45
N GLY A 78 -4.14 -19.71 -6.94
CA GLY A 78 -3.20 -20.60 -7.62
C GLY A 78 -1.80 -20.58 -7.01
N GLY A 79 -1.05 -21.65 -7.25
CA GLY A 79 0.24 -21.88 -6.66
C GLY A 79 0.21 -22.88 -5.49
N ARG A 80 1.39 -23.27 -5.05
CA ARG A 80 1.60 -24.30 -4.01
C ARG A 80 1.01 -23.90 -2.65
N TYR A 81 0.86 -22.61 -2.39
CA TYR A 81 0.34 -22.12 -1.11
C TYR A 81 -1.12 -22.52 -0.84
N GLU A 82 -1.92 -22.82 -1.87
CA GLU A 82 -3.33 -23.22 -1.66
C GLU A 82 -3.47 -24.55 -0.92
N ALA A 83 -2.51 -25.47 -1.14
CA ALA A 83 -2.44 -26.70 -0.35
C ALA A 83 -2.19 -26.39 1.13
N ILE A 84 -1.26 -25.49 1.43
CA ILE A 84 -0.96 -25.06 2.79
C ILE A 84 -2.19 -24.40 3.43
N ASP A 85 -2.89 -23.51 2.72
CA ASP A 85 -4.09 -22.85 3.25
C ASP A 85 -5.22 -23.86 3.52
N THR A 86 -5.31 -24.92 2.71
CA THR A 86 -6.26 -26.03 2.92
C THR A 86 -5.90 -26.85 4.16
N GLU A 87 -4.60 -27.16 4.35
CA GLU A 87 -4.13 -27.85 5.54
C GLU A 87 -4.35 -27.01 6.80
N VAL A 88 -4.11 -25.69 6.75
CA VAL A 88 -4.40 -24.75 7.87
C VAL A 88 -5.85 -24.83 8.31
N LYS A 89 -6.80 -24.87 7.38
CA LYS A 89 -8.22 -25.02 7.70
C LYS A 89 -8.51 -26.38 8.37
N GLY A 90 -7.85 -27.43 7.92
CA GLY A 90 -7.91 -28.75 8.54
C GLY A 90 -7.38 -28.75 9.99
N PHE A 91 -6.23 -28.11 10.21
CA PHE A 91 -5.62 -27.94 11.54
C PHE A 91 -6.50 -27.09 12.47
N SER A 92 -7.04 -25.98 11.97
CA SER A 92 -7.93 -25.11 12.73
C SER A 92 -9.15 -25.89 13.28
N LYS A 93 -9.76 -26.73 12.45
CA LYS A 93 -10.86 -27.61 12.87
C LYS A 93 -10.41 -28.66 13.86
N ARG A 94 -9.28 -29.33 13.59
CA ARG A 94 -8.76 -30.44 14.43
C ARG A 94 -8.39 -29.96 15.82
N TYR A 95 -7.79 -28.80 15.95
CA TYR A 95 -7.29 -28.26 17.23
C TYR A 95 -8.21 -27.22 17.86
N THR A 96 -9.35 -26.94 17.25
CA THR A 96 -10.34 -25.96 17.73
C THR A 96 -9.67 -24.60 18.02
N CYS A 97 -8.89 -24.10 17.06
CA CYS A 97 -8.18 -22.84 17.17
C CYS A 97 -8.39 -21.96 15.93
N THR A 98 -7.97 -20.70 16.00
CA THR A 98 -8.03 -19.79 14.84
C THR A 98 -7.09 -20.24 13.72
N GLU A 99 -7.37 -19.86 12.47
CA GLU A 99 -6.48 -20.17 11.35
C GLU A 99 -5.07 -19.57 11.52
N THR A 100 -4.93 -18.46 12.26
CA THR A 100 -3.61 -17.87 12.59
C THR A 100 -2.80 -18.80 13.50
N GLU A 101 -3.43 -19.38 14.54
CA GLU A 101 -2.76 -20.35 15.42
C GLU A 101 -2.49 -21.68 14.70
N ALA A 102 -3.48 -22.18 13.95
CA ALA A 102 -3.30 -23.38 13.13
C ALA A 102 -2.11 -23.24 12.16
N ARG A 103 -1.94 -22.06 11.56
CA ARG A 103 -0.82 -21.77 10.65
C ARG A 103 0.52 -21.80 11.36
N LYS A 104 0.64 -21.27 12.58
CA LYS A 104 1.88 -21.37 13.36
C LYS A 104 2.26 -22.85 13.57
N LEU A 105 1.32 -23.64 14.04
CA LEU A 105 1.55 -25.08 14.29
C LEU A 105 1.93 -25.84 13.02
N LEU A 106 1.21 -25.59 11.92
CA LEU A 106 1.48 -26.26 10.65
C LEU A 106 2.86 -25.88 10.08
N LEU A 107 3.24 -24.60 10.09
CA LEU A 107 4.53 -24.16 9.59
C LEU A 107 5.68 -24.78 10.40
N GLU A 108 5.59 -24.82 11.72
CA GLU A 108 6.59 -25.49 12.59
C GLU A 108 6.69 -26.98 12.26
N GLN A 109 5.56 -27.66 12.05
CA GLN A 109 5.55 -29.06 11.63
C GLN A 109 6.25 -29.23 10.27
N LYS A 110 5.90 -28.42 9.27
CA LYS A 110 6.50 -28.46 7.92
C LYS A 110 8.01 -28.22 7.95
N PHE A 111 8.47 -27.29 8.79
CA PHE A 111 9.90 -27.00 8.95
C PHE A 111 10.66 -28.20 9.54
N ARG A 112 10.09 -28.83 10.56
CA ARG A 112 10.67 -30.03 11.18
C ARG A 112 10.72 -31.21 10.21
N GLU A 113 9.61 -31.49 9.50
CA GLU A 113 9.50 -32.58 8.52
C GLU A 113 10.51 -32.42 7.38
N ASN A 114 10.75 -31.20 6.94
CA ASN A 114 11.70 -30.90 5.86
C ASN A 114 13.12 -30.56 6.34
N LYS A 115 13.39 -30.79 7.66
CA LYS A 115 14.72 -30.60 8.27
C LYS A 115 15.28 -29.18 8.05
N ILE A 116 14.42 -28.16 8.00
CA ILE A 116 14.85 -26.76 7.88
C ILE A 116 15.43 -26.34 9.21
N LYS A 117 16.71 -25.98 9.21
CA LYS A 117 17.37 -25.40 10.39
C LYS A 117 16.81 -23.99 10.61
N THR A 118 16.48 -23.63 11.85
CA THR A 118 15.90 -22.32 12.17
C THR A 118 16.61 -21.69 13.36
N LEU A 119 17.04 -20.45 13.20
CA LEU A 119 17.56 -19.61 14.26
C LEU A 119 16.47 -18.60 14.64
N TYR A 120 15.86 -18.79 15.80
CA TYR A 120 14.91 -17.84 16.40
C TYR A 120 15.65 -16.81 17.26
N ARG A 121 15.02 -15.65 17.48
CA ARG A 121 15.59 -14.52 18.23
C ARG A 121 16.97 -14.13 17.70
N ALA A 122 17.12 -14.23 16.39
CA ALA A 122 18.37 -13.98 15.69
C ALA A 122 18.25 -12.77 14.76
N SER A 123 19.27 -11.93 14.73
CA SER A 123 19.30 -10.69 13.96
C SER A 123 20.50 -10.64 13.04
N ILE A 124 20.27 -10.28 11.78
CA ILE A 124 21.35 -10.03 10.82
C ILE A 124 22.03 -8.72 11.21
N CYS A 125 23.35 -8.77 11.44
CA CYS A 125 24.16 -7.62 11.79
C CYS A 125 25.29 -7.33 10.79
N GLY A 126 25.52 -8.24 9.82
CA GLY A 126 26.49 -8.03 8.74
C GLY A 126 26.23 -8.92 7.54
N VAL A 127 26.78 -8.53 6.40
CA VAL A 127 26.70 -9.25 5.13
C VAL A 127 28.09 -9.40 4.53
N TYR A 128 28.46 -10.62 4.17
CA TYR A 128 29.69 -10.92 3.45
C TYR A 128 29.48 -10.84 1.95
N LEU A 129 30.38 -10.14 1.29
CA LEU A 129 30.32 -9.87 -0.14
C LEU A 129 31.62 -10.30 -0.82
N ASP A 130 31.55 -11.03 -1.90
CA ASP A 130 32.62 -11.12 -2.88
C ASP A 130 32.31 -10.12 -3.99
N GLU A 131 33.01 -9.00 -3.99
CA GLU A 131 32.66 -7.79 -4.74
C GLU A 131 31.22 -7.34 -4.44
N ASN A 132 30.27 -7.56 -5.34
CA ASN A 132 28.84 -7.29 -5.16
C ASN A 132 27.98 -8.57 -5.07
N LYS A 133 28.61 -9.73 -4.93
CA LYS A 133 27.91 -10.99 -4.71
C LYS A 133 27.81 -11.28 -3.22
N VAL A 134 26.61 -11.44 -2.72
CA VAL A 134 26.37 -11.90 -1.34
C VAL A 134 26.77 -13.37 -1.25
N ILE A 135 27.67 -13.67 -0.30
CA ILE A 135 28.22 -15.02 -0.06
C ILE A 135 27.96 -15.53 1.35
N GLY A 136 27.48 -14.66 2.25
CA GLY A 136 27.21 -15.05 3.62
C GLY A 136 26.70 -13.90 4.48
N LEU A 137 26.42 -14.25 5.73
CA LEU A 137 25.79 -13.38 6.71
C LEU A 137 26.52 -13.46 8.05
N ARG A 138 26.52 -12.36 8.79
CA ARG A 138 26.85 -12.29 10.21
C ARG A 138 25.57 -12.15 11.00
N VAL A 139 25.33 -13.09 11.90
CA VAL A 139 24.06 -13.21 12.63
C VAL A 139 24.31 -13.15 14.13
N LEU A 140 23.65 -12.22 14.81
CA LEU A 140 23.68 -12.14 16.28
C LEU A 140 22.59 -13.05 16.86
N THR A 141 23.01 -13.92 17.78
CA THR A 141 22.15 -14.82 18.56
C THR A 141 22.37 -14.63 20.06
N GLU A 142 21.59 -15.28 20.89
CA GLU A 142 21.80 -15.28 22.35
C GLU A 142 23.15 -15.91 22.77
N GLN A 143 23.70 -16.77 21.95
CA GLN A 143 24.99 -17.42 22.20
C GLN A 143 26.20 -16.68 21.61
N GLY A 144 25.95 -15.56 20.94
CA GLY A 144 26.97 -14.77 20.27
C GLY A 144 26.75 -14.67 18.76
N ILE A 145 27.82 -14.33 18.06
CA ILE A 145 27.82 -14.15 16.61
C ILE A 145 28.07 -15.48 15.92
N LEU A 146 27.27 -15.78 14.91
CA LEU A 146 27.45 -16.88 13.97
C LEU A 146 27.77 -16.33 12.58
N GLU A 147 28.71 -16.98 11.90
CA GLU A 147 29.06 -16.71 10.51
C GLU A 147 28.41 -17.76 9.61
N ILE A 148 27.53 -17.30 8.69
CA ILE A 148 26.72 -18.16 7.84
C ILE A 148 27.16 -18.01 6.40
N GLY A 149 27.59 -19.10 5.75
CA GLY A 149 27.82 -19.16 4.31
C GLY A 149 26.57 -19.62 3.59
N ALA A 150 26.19 -18.94 2.51
CA ALA A 150 25.06 -19.30 1.69
C ALA A 150 25.35 -19.05 0.20
N LYS A 151 24.91 -19.98 -0.68
CA LYS A 151 25.00 -19.76 -2.13
C LYS A 151 24.06 -18.66 -2.58
N ILE A 152 22.87 -18.61 -1.97
CA ILE A 152 21.84 -17.59 -2.19
C ILE A 152 21.26 -17.16 -0.84
N VAL A 153 20.97 -15.87 -0.71
CA VAL A 153 20.28 -15.28 0.44
C VAL A 153 18.92 -14.77 -0.04
N MET A 154 17.84 -15.00 0.72
CA MET A 154 16.56 -14.34 0.52
C MET A 154 16.31 -13.35 1.66
N ASP A 155 16.22 -12.07 1.32
CA ASP A 155 15.80 -11.01 2.24
C ASP A 155 14.28 -10.94 2.31
N CYS A 156 13.69 -11.65 3.26
CA CYS A 156 12.27 -11.65 3.58
C CYS A 156 11.94 -10.83 4.83
N THR A 157 12.83 -9.90 5.23
CA THR A 157 12.67 -9.07 6.44
C THR A 157 11.54 -8.06 6.34
N ALA A 158 10.89 -7.95 5.20
CA ALA A 158 9.84 -6.99 4.84
C ALA A 158 10.31 -5.52 4.74
N ASP A 159 11.56 -5.24 5.09
CA ASP A 159 12.17 -3.90 5.15
C ASP A 159 13.46 -3.77 4.34
N ALA A 160 13.76 -4.74 3.47
CA ALA A 160 15.01 -4.77 2.71
C ALA A 160 16.26 -4.63 3.63
N ARG A 161 16.23 -5.23 4.82
CA ARG A 161 17.27 -5.03 5.83
C ARG A 161 18.60 -5.60 5.38
N VAL A 162 18.61 -6.83 4.86
CA VAL A 162 19.85 -7.51 4.46
C VAL A 162 20.48 -6.79 3.27
N VAL A 163 19.69 -6.50 2.24
CA VAL A 163 20.18 -5.79 1.05
C VAL A 163 20.66 -4.38 1.37
N THR A 164 20.01 -3.70 2.33
CA THR A 164 20.46 -2.37 2.78
C THR A 164 21.80 -2.48 3.51
N ILE A 165 21.98 -3.48 4.37
CA ILE A 165 23.30 -3.74 5.02
C ILE A 165 24.34 -4.06 3.95
N ALA A 166 24.01 -4.83 2.91
CA ALA A 166 24.92 -5.11 1.80
C ALA A 166 25.34 -3.86 1.01
N GLY A 167 24.58 -2.76 1.13
CA GLY A 167 24.85 -1.50 0.45
C GLY A 167 23.95 -1.24 -0.77
N CYS A 168 22.92 -2.07 -0.99
CA CYS A 168 21.96 -1.81 -2.04
C CYS A 168 21.14 -0.55 -1.74
N LYS A 169 20.80 0.20 -2.77
CA LYS A 169 19.87 1.34 -2.66
C LYS A 169 18.45 0.84 -2.43
N ALA A 170 17.72 1.55 -1.57
CA ALA A 170 16.32 1.31 -1.29
C ALA A 170 15.60 2.63 -1.04
N GLU A 171 14.31 2.65 -1.31
CA GLU A 171 13.43 3.82 -1.17
C GLU A 171 12.31 3.54 -0.18
N CYS A 172 11.84 4.58 0.51
CA CYS A 172 10.67 4.51 1.38
C CYS A 172 10.03 5.88 1.56
N GLY A 173 8.75 5.87 1.93
CA GLY A 173 7.96 7.09 2.05
C GLY A 173 7.53 7.66 0.69
N ARG A 174 6.70 8.68 0.72
CA ARG A 174 6.25 9.40 -0.47
C ARG A 174 7.15 10.62 -0.73
N ASP A 175 7.30 10.99 -1.98
CA ASP A 175 8.22 12.04 -2.41
C ASP A 175 7.88 13.41 -1.82
N THR A 176 6.59 13.68 -1.59
CA THR A 176 6.09 14.98 -1.14
C THR A 176 6.60 15.36 0.25
N ASP A 177 6.61 14.42 1.20
CA ASP A 177 6.92 14.68 2.62
C ASP A 177 7.66 13.55 3.34
N GLY A 178 8.03 12.48 2.63
CA GLY A 178 8.72 11.31 3.19
C GLY A 178 7.83 10.40 4.04
N GLN A 179 6.53 10.67 4.15
CA GLN A 179 5.64 9.89 5.00
C GLN A 179 5.35 8.50 4.43
N MET A 180 5.37 7.50 5.31
CA MET A 180 5.02 6.12 5.01
C MET A 180 3.50 5.92 5.04
N GLN A 181 3.01 4.77 4.57
CA GLN A 181 1.59 4.41 4.69
C GLN A 181 1.20 4.24 6.17
N PRO A 182 -0.08 4.48 6.53
CA PRO A 182 -0.56 4.30 7.89
C PRO A 182 -0.29 2.88 8.41
N TYR A 183 0.05 2.81 9.70
CA TYR A 183 0.22 1.53 10.39
C TYR A 183 -1.06 1.11 11.10
N SER A 184 -1.15 -0.15 11.47
CA SER A 184 -2.30 -0.71 12.19
C SER A 184 -1.87 -1.65 13.30
N LEU A 185 -2.84 -1.97 14.16
CA LEU A 185 -2.76 -3.08 15.10
C LEU A 185 -4.01 -3.94 14.94
N VAL A 186 -3.84 -5.24 14.98
CA VAL A 186 -4.95 -6.19 14.95
C VAL A 186 -5.26 -6.66 16.37
N TYR A 187 -6.53 -6.70 16.69
CA TYR A 187 -7.06 -7.15 17.97
C TYR A 187 -7.89 -8.39 17.76
N MET A 188 -7.73 -9.36 18.63
CA MET A 188 -8.62 -10.50 18.73
C MET A 188 -9.78 -10.15 19.65
N VAL A 189 -10.99 -10.30 19.16
CA VAL A 189 -12.22 -9.89 19.85
C VAL A 189 -13.24 -11.05 19.88
N TYR A 190 -14.18 -10.95 20.82
CA TYR A 190 -15.31 -11.87 20.93
C TYR A 190 -16.61 -11.07 21.01
N ASP A 191 -17.60 -11.41 20.20
CA ASP A 191 -18.89 -10.73 20.11
C ASP A 191 -20.00 -11.41 20.91
N GLY A 192 -19.66 -12.27 21.88
CA GLY A 192 -20.60 -13.09 22.63
C GLY A 192 -20.96 -14.41 21.92
N LYS A 193 -20.61 -14.57 20.66
CA LYS A 193 -20.92 -15.74 19.84
C LYS A 193 -19.72 -16.25 19.03
N ASN A 194 -18.99 -15.34 18.41
CA ASN A 194 -17.88 -15.66 17.52
C ASN A 194 -16.59 -14.95 17.92
N TYR A 195 -15.46 -15.63 17.70
CA TYR A 195 -14.15 -15.02 17.75
C TYR A 195 -13.85 -14.35 16.41
N GLY A 196 -13.30 -13.15 16.45
CA GLY A 196 -12.95 -12.38 15.28
C GLY A 196 -11.65 -11.60 15.45
N PHE A 197 -11.21 -10.99 14.35
CA PHE A 197 -10.11 -10.05 14.35
C PHE A 197 -10.62 -8.71 13.85
N THR A 198 -10.33 -7.64 14.57
CA THR A 198 -10.57 -6.28 14.13
C THR A 198 -9.25 -5.59 13.89
N ASN A 199 -9.13 -4.90 12.75
CA ASN A 199 -7.95 -4.14 12.38
C ASN A 199 -8.25 -2.66 12.60
N VAL A 200 -7.44 -2.00 13.43
CA VAL A 200 -7.55 -0.56 13.67
C VAL A 200 -6.35 0.12 13.03
N ASP A 201 -6.63 1.08 12.17
CA ASP A 201 -5.61 1.91 11.53
C ASP A 201 -5.27 3.11 12.42
N PHE A 202 -3.99 3.40 12.50
CA PHE A 202 -3.44 4.54 13.21
C PHE A 202 -2.78 5.51 12.22
N GLY A 203 -2.23 6.58 12.70
CA GLY A 203 -1.50 7.54 11.89
C GLY A 203 -0.29 6.95 11.18
N ARG A 204 0.59 7.80 10.72
CA ARG A 204 1.82 7.44 10.02
C ARG A 204 2.98 7.36 11.00
N VAL A 205 3.93 6.47 10.74
CA VAL A 205 5.14 6.31 11.56
C VAL A 205 6.34 6.04 10.67
N ASN A 206 7.44 6.72 10.94
CA ASN A 206 8.73 6.33 10.41
C ASN A 206 9.28 5.20 11.29
N GLN A 207 9.16 3.96 10.82
CA GLN A 207 9.62 2.78 11.57
C GLN A 207 11.15 2.70 11.76
N PHE A 208 11.91 3.53 11.07
CA PHE A 208 13.38 3.62 11.21
C PHE A 208 13.81 4.65 12.26
N ASP A 209 12.85 5.48 12.74
CA ASP A 209 13.04 6.32 13.91
C ASP A 209 12.62 5.54 15.17
N ARG A 210 13.60 5.26 16.05
CA ARG A 210 13.39 4.46 17.26
C ARG A 210 12.38 5.09 18.22
N LYS A 211 12.40 6.43 18.34
CA LYS A 211 11.48 7.15 19.22
C LYS A 211 10.08 7.11 18.66
N ALA A 212 9.91 7.49 17.40
CA ALA A 212 8.61 7.48 16.71
C ALA A 212 7.97 6.08 16.73
N LEU A 213 8.75 5.02 16.46
CA LEU A 213 8.25 3.65 16.51
C LEU A 213 7.81 3.24 17.93
N SER A 214 8.59 3.59 18.96
CA SER A 214 8.23 3.28 20.35
C SER A 214 6.94 4.00 20.78
N GLU A 215 6.80 5.27 20.43
CA GLU A 215 5.58 6.05 20.68
C GLU A 215 4.37 5.45 19.94
N ALA A 216 4.55 5.05 18.68
CA ALA A 216 3.49 4.40 17.90
C ALA A 216 3.03 3.08 18.52
N ILE A 217 3.95 2.26 19.02
CA ILE A 217 3.63 1.00 19.72
C ILE A 217 2.83 1.30 21.01
N LEU A 218 3.31 2.23 21.83
CA LEU A 218 2.63 2.60 23.07
C LEU A 218 1.23 3.15 22.81
N TYR A 219 1.10 4.04 21.81
CA TYR A 219 -0.18 4.60 21.40
C TYR A 219 -1.16 3.53 20.94
N ALA A 220 -0.77 2.69 19.97
CA ALA A 220 -1.63 1.64 19.45
C ALA A 220 -2.09 0.67 20.56
N ARG A 221 -1.21 0.33 21.51
CA ARG A 221 -1.54 -0.57 22.62
C ARG A 221 -2.39 0.07 23.71
N SER A 222 -2.43 1.39 23.82
CA SER A 222 -3.27 2.11 24.77
C SER A 222 -4.73 2.23 24.31
N VAL A 223 -4.99 2.06 23.01
CA VAL A 223 -6.33 2.16 22.43
C VAL A 223 -7.15 0.90 22.77
N ARG A 224 -8.42 1.12 23.11
CA ARG A 224 -9.38 0.05 23.39
C ARG A 224 -10.42 -0.03 22.28
N PRO A 225 -10.27 -0.93 21.29
CA PRO A 225 -11.14 -0.98 20.12
C PRO A 225 -12.55 -1.47 20.44
N THR A 226 -12.80 -1.88 21.68
CA THR A 226 -14.10 -2.37 22.15
C THR A 226 -14.93 -1.29 22.84
N GLU A 227 -14.37 -0.08 23.06
CA GLU A 227 -15.10 1.02 23.67
C GLU A 227 -16.21 1.51 22.73
N GLY A 228 -17.47 1.36 23.15
CA GLY A 228 -18.64 1.67 22.31
C GLY A 228 -19.12 0.55 21.39
N HIS A 229 -18.53 -0.65 21.47
CA HIS A 229 -18.94 -1.86 20.76
C HIS A 229 -19.23 -3.02 21.71
N ASP A 230 -20.14 -3.90 21.32
CA ASP A 230 -20.47 -5.13 22.08
C ASP A 230 -19.42 -6.25 21.87
N PHE A 231 -18.13 -5.90 21.94
CA PHE A 231 -17.02 -6.84 21.81
C PHE A 231 -16.24 -6.95 23.12
N GLU A 232 -15.79 -8.15 23.43
CA GLU A 232 -14.75 -8.38 24.43
C GLU A 232 -13.37 -8.39 23.76
N LEU A 233 -12.41 -7.65 24.30
CA LEU A 233 -11.02 -7.69 23.87
C LEU A 233 -10.34 -8.92 24.47
N LEU A 234 -9.92 -9.86 23.63
CA LEU A 234 -9.22 -11.07 24.07
C LEU A 234 -7.71 -10.92 24.03
N ALA A 235 -7.18 -10.34 22.95
CA ALA A 235 -5.74 -10.17 22.78
C ALA A 235 -5.41 -9.03 21.81
N GLN A 236 -4.24 -8.44 22.02
CA GLN A 236 -3.58 -7.55 21.05
C GLN A 236 -2.45 -8.34 20.37
N THR A 237 -2.33 -8.20 19.05
CA THR A 237 -1.24 -8.86 18.34
C THR A 237 0.13 -8.29 18.76
N PRO A 238 1.19 -9.13 18.83
CA PRO A 238 2.50 -8.68 19.32
C PRO A 238 3.23 -7.73 18.38
N ILE A 239 2.87 -7.68 17.10
CA ILE A 239 3.54 -6.85 16.09
C ILE A 239 2.58 -5.85 15.46
N LEU A 240 3.08 -4.66 15.13
CA LEU A 240 2.32 -3.67 14.35
C LEU A 240 2.18 -4.12 12.90
N GLY A 241 1.05 -3.77 12.30
CA GLY A 241 0.80 -3.89 10.87
C GLY A 241 1.45 -2.73 10.11
N LEU A 242 2.75 -2.79 9.90
CA LEU A 242 3.49 -1.80 9.11
C LEU A 242 3.29 -2.10 7.62
N ARG A 243 2.57 -1.23 6.91
CA ARG A 243 2.19 -1.45 5.50
C ARG A 243 3.27 -1.05 4.51
N GLU A 244 4.17 -0.17 4.89
CA GLU A 244 5.29 0.29 4.07
C GLU A 244 6.61 0.16 4.83
N GLY A 245 7.65 -0.19 4.12
CA GLY A 245 9.03 -0.20 4.52
C GLY A 245 9.90 0.21 3.34
N ARG A 246 11.19 -0.07 3.40
CA ARG A 246 12.07 0.12 2.25
C ARG A 246 11.69 -0.85 1.13
N ARG A 247 11.76 -0.37 -0.09
CA ARG A 247 11.65 -1.14 -1.34
C ARG A 247 12.96 -1.05 -2.08
N ILE A 248 13.41 -2.15 -2.64
CA ILE A 248 14.67 -2.18 -3.40
C ILE A 248 14.53 -1.43 -4.73
N ILE A 249 15.67 -1.00 -5.26
CA ILE A 249 15.81 -0.66 -6.68
C ILE A 249 16.12 -1.97 -7.42
N PRO A 250 15.19 -2.51 -8.21
CA PRO A 250 15.35 -3.81 -8.84
C PRO A 250 15.97 -3.71 -10.25
N GLU A 251 16.26 -4.88 -10.84
CA GLU A 251 16.62 -4.96 -12.27
C GLU A 251 15.45 -4.54 -13.19
N GLU A 252 14.20 -4.87 -12.81
CA GLU A 252 13.00 -4.52 -13.57
C GLU A 252 11.88 -4.14 -12.59
N PRO A 253 11.53 -2.85 -12.50
CA PRO A 253 10.44 -2.39 -11.65
C PRO A 253 9.07 -2.62 -12.30
N ALA A 254 8.01 -2.68 -11.48
CA ALA A 254 6.65 -2.38 -11.93
C ALA A 254 6.26 -1.00 -11.39
N THR A 255 5.64 -0.16 -12.24
CA THR A 255 5.30 1.21 -11.90
C THR A 255 3.86 1.56 -12.27
N LEU A 256 3.25 2.48 -11.53
CA LEU A 256 1.90 2.97 -11.83
C LEU A 256 1.82 3.68 -13.19
N PRO A 257 2.81 4.51 -13.59
CA PRO A 257 2.85 5.06 -14.94
C PRO A 257 2.86 4.01 -16.05
N ASP A 258 3.62 2.91 -15.89
CA ASP A 258 3.65 1.85 -16.90
C ASP A 258 2.35 1.07 -16.93
N LEU A 259 1.74 0.79 -15.77
CA LEU A 259 0.45 0.15 -15.68
C LEU A 259 -0.64 0.95 -16.43
N PHE A 260 -0.72 2.26 -16.19
CA PHE A 260 -1.73 3.12 -16.83
C PHE A 260 -1.44 3.45 -18.30
N ALA A 261 -0.22 3.20 -18.75
CA ALA A 261 0.18 3.32 -20.16
C ALA A 261 0.12 1.97 -20.90
N ASP A 262 -0.43 0.93 -20.29
CA ASP A 262 -0.50 -0.45 -20.83
C ASP A 262 0.89 -1.05 -21.19
N ARG A 263 1.94 -0.61 -20.48
CA ARG A 263 3.33 -1.07 -20.65
C ARG A 263 3.73 -2.00 -19.51
N GLN A 264 3.12 -3.16 -19.44
CA GLN A 264 3.49 -4.16 -18.45
C GLN A 264 4.60 -5.09 -18.95
N THR A 265 5.27 -5.75 -18.01
CA THR A 265 6.37 -6.69 -18.29
C THR A 265 5.93 -7.85 -19.18
N ALA A 266 6.85 -8.31 -20.05
CA ALA A 266 6.70 -9.56 -20.79
C ALA A 266 7.12 -10.81 -19.98
N THR A 267 7.71 -10.61 -18.78
CA THR A 267 8.26 -11.67 -17.94
C THR A 267 7.65 -11.68 -16.52
N PRO A 268 6.32 -11.83 -16.40
CA PRO A 268 5.67 -11.84 -15.11
C PRO A 268 5.95 -13.13 -14.33
N MET A 269 6.18 -13.03 -13.02
CA MET A 269 6.18 -14.20 -12.15
C MET A 269 4.77 -14.56 -11.65
N PHE A 270 3.88 -13.59 -11.55
CA PHE A 270 2.44 -13.76 -11.31
C PHE A 270 1.71 -12.46 -11.64
N TYR A 271 0.38 -12.50 -11.62
CA TYR A 271 -0.48 -11.33 -11.67
C TYR A 271 -1.07 -11.05 -10.30
N SER A 272 -0.87 -9.84 -9.76
CA SER A 272 -1.61 -9.37 -8.60
C SER A 272 -2.97 -8.82 -9.03
N TYR A 273 -3.91 -8.73 -8.08
CA TYR A 273 -5.23 -8.17 -8.33
C TYR A 273 -5.79 -7.52 -7.08
N ALA A 274 -5.82 -6.20 -7.06
CA ALA A 274 -6.34 -5.41 -5.93
C ALA A 274 -6.64 -3.98 -6.35
N ASP A 275 -7.35 -3.23 -5.49
CA ASP A 275 -7.37 -1.77 -5.56
C ASP A 275 -6.04 -1.18 -5.01
N LEU A 276 -5.84 0.12 -5.19
CA LEU A 276 -4.69 0.83 -4.64
C LEU A 276 -4.91 1.14 -3.14
N ASP A 277 -4.87 0.09 -2.31
CA ASP A 277 -5.21 0.07 -0.89
C ASP A 277 -4.24 0.90 -0.02
N LYS A 278 -4.41 2.22 0.00
CA LYS A 278 -3.48 3.18 0.63
C LYS A 278 -3.71 3.38 2.13
N HIS A 279 -4.91 3.18 2.65
CA HIS A 279 -5.28 3.48 4.04
C HIS A 279 -4.98 4.92 4.50
N GLY A 280 -4.73 5.84 3.58
CA GLY A 280 -4.42 7.24 3.86
C GLY A 280 -5.58 8.16 3.45
N TRP A 281 -5.83 9.17 4.28
CA TRP A 281 -6.85 10.19 4.02
C TRP A 281 -6.36 11.28 3.09
N ASP A 282 -5.06 11.54 3.14
CA ASP A 282 -4.31 12.55 2.41
C ASP A 282 -3.71 12.03 1.11
N ILE A 283 -4.48 11.21 0.39
CA ILE A 283 -4.04 10.54 -0.85
C ILE A 283 -3.64 11.53 -1.96
N ALA A 284 -4.13 12.78 -1.88
CA ALA A 284 -3.73 13.85 -2.80
C ALA A 284 -2.23 14.17 -2.73
N PHE A 285 -1.54 13.78 -1.64
CA PHE A 285 -0.10 13.96 -1.47
C PHE A 285 0.73 12.72 -1.84
N ASP A 286 0.11 11.63 -2.25
CA ASP A 286 0.86 10.47 -2.75
C ASP A 286 1.51 10.85 -4.09
N SER A 287 1.23 10.25 -5.19
CA SER A 287 1.71 10.78 -6.47
C SER A 287 0.63 11.61 -7.16
N GLU A 288 1.05 12.47 -8.10
CA GLU A 288 0.11 13.19 -8.94
C GLU A 288 -0.82 12.26 -9.72
N LEU A 289 -0.26 11.16 -10.24
CA LEU A 289 -1.00 10.20 -11.05
C LEU A 289 -2.03 9.44 -10.22
N LEU A 290 -1.67 9.07 -8.99
CA LEU A 290 -2.61 8.44 -8.06
C LEU A 290 -3.72 9.41 -7.64
N GLY A 291 -3.38 10.69 -7.39
CA GLY A 291 -4.37 11.73 -7.08
C GLY A 291 -5.36 11.94 -8.23
N ASP A 292 -4.87 12.02 -9.46
CA ASP A 292 -5.72 12.13 -10.66
C ASP A 292 -6.67 10.93 -10.80
N TRP A 293 -6.19 9.71 -10.49
CA TRP A 293 -6.98 8.49 -10.51
C TRP A 293 -8.02 8.43 -9.40
N ALA A 294 -7.55 8.55 -8.15
CA ALA A 294 -8.39 8.25 -6.98
C ALA A 294 -9.35 9.39 -6.62
N ILE A 295 -8.94 10.65 -6.85
CA ILE A 295 -9.75 11.82 -6.53
C ILE A 295 -10.27 12.43 -7.82
N GLY A 296 -9.37 12.80 -8.72
CA GLY A 296 -9.69 13.54 -9.93
C GLY A 296 -10.67 12.83 -10.86
N ALA A 297 -10.56 11.50 -10.95
CA ALA A 297 -11.46 10.64 -11.73
C ALA A 297 -12.39 9.77 -10.87
N ASN A 298 -12.30 9.82 -9.54
CA ASN A 298 -13.13 9.02 -8.63
C ASN A 298 -13.00 7.49 -8.79
N LEU A 299 -11.82 6.97 -9.18
CA LEU A 299 -11.60 5.56 -9.49
C LEU A 299 -10.79 4.81 -8.41
N GLY A 300 -10.67 5.38 -7.21
CA GLY A 300 -9.78 4.89 -6.15
C GLY A 300 -10.03 3.46 -5.66
N ALA A 301 -11.24 2.94 -5.83
CA ALA A 301 -11.58 1.56 -5.44
C ALA A 301 -11.79 0.62 -6.64
N TYR A 302 -11.30 0.97 -7.82
CA TYR A 302 -11.21 0.05 -8.95
C TYR A 302 -10.05 -0.92 -8.74
N ASN A 303 -10.27 -2.18 -9.07
CA ASN A 303 -9.24 -3.19 -8.98
C ASN A 303 -8.38 -3.20 -10.25
N LEU A 304 -7.09 -3.28 -10.05
CA LEU A 304 -6.09 -3.29 -11.09
C LEU A 304 -5.36 -4.63 -11.10
N THR A 305 -5.01 -5.11 -12.27
CA THR A 305 -4.12 -6.26 -12.43
C THR A 305 -2.72 -5.76 -12.74
N VAL A 306 -1.76 -6.15 -11.93
CA VAL A 306 -0.34 -5.86 -12.16
C VAL A 306 0.39 -7.15 -12.52
N ALA A 307 0.99 -7.17 -13.69
CA ALA A 307 1.98 -8.19 -14.03
C ALA A 307 3.27 -7.89 -13.27
N VAL A 308 3.61 -8.73 -12.29
CA VAL A 308 4.78 -8.50 -11.42
C VAL A 308 6.02 -9.13 -12.06
N PRO A 309 7.02 -8.34 -12.49
CA PRO A 309 8.23 -8.86 -13.13
C PRO A 309 8.99 -9.81 -12.19
N TYR A 310 9.52 -10.92 -12.71
CA TYR A 310 10.33 -11.80 -11.86
C TYR A 310 11.59 -11.09 -11.35
N LYS A 311 12.16 -10.19 -12.13
CA LYS A 311 13.31 -9.37 -11.72
C LYS A 311 12.98 -8.24 -10.75
N ALA A 312 11.70 -8.04 -10.39
CA ALA A 312 11.34 -7.11 -9.32
C ALA A 312 11.86 -7.53 -7.94
N ILE A 313 12.23 -8.81 -7.77
CA ILE A 313 12.83 -9.31 -6.52
C ILE A 313 14.37 -9.42 -6.57
N LEU A 314 15.01 -9.03 -7.68
CA LEU A 314 16.45 -9.05 -7.86
C LEU A 314 17.01 -7.62 -7.72
N PRO A 315 17.78 -7.31 -6.67
CA PRO A 315 18.39 -6.01 -6.50
C PRO A 315 19.34 -5.67 -7.68
N LYS A 316 19.24 -4.43 -8.17
CA LYS A 316 20.14 -3.94 -9.21
C LYS A 316 21.60 -3.97 -8.73
N ASP A 317 22.49 -4.37 -9.59
CA ASP A 317 23.94 -4.42 -9.37
C ASP A 317 24.44 -5.39 -8.27
N PHE A 318 23.57 -6.23 -7.69
CA PHE A 318 23.94 -7.24 -6.70
C PHE A 318 23.56 -8.64 -7.17
N GLU A 319 24.36 -9.64 -6.80
CA GLU A 319 24.16 -11.05 -7.10
C GLU A 319 24.08 -11.89 -5.80
N GLY A 320 23.55 -13.11 -5.89
CA GLY A 320 23.45 -14.03 -4.76
C GLY A 320 22.38 -13.66 -3.73
N ILE A 321 21.50 -12.70 -4.05
CA ILE A 321 20.42 -12.26 -3.15
C ILE A 321 19.13 -11.98 -3.90
N LEU A 322 17.99 -12.40 -3.31
CA LEU A 322 16.64 -12.09 -3.75
C LEU A 322 15.84 -11.42 -2.62
N VAL A 323 14.82 -10.64 -2.96
CA VAL A 323 13.95 -9.92 -2.00
C VAL A 323 12.47 -10.30 -2.20
N PRO A 324 12.07 -11.55 -1.90
CA PRO A 324 10.72 -12.02 -2.14
C PRO A 324 9.76 -11.67 -1.00
N CYS A 325 9.52 -10.40 -0.79
CA CYS A 325 8.59 -9.91 0.23
C CYS A 325 8.05 -8.53 -0.19
N ARG A 326 7.28 -7.85 0.67
CA ARG A 326 6.73 -6.51 0.35
C ARG A 326 7.80 -5.44 0.04
N ALA A 327 9.08 -5.74 0.29
CA ALA A 327 10.20 -4.86 -0.07
C ALA A 327 10.68 -5.04 -1.52
N LEU A 328 9.97 -5.85 -2.33
CA LEU A 328 10.27 -6.01 -3.75
C LEU A 328 10.23 -4.66 -4.49
N GLY A 329 10.91 -4.61 -5.61
CA GLY A 329 11.10 -3.39 -6.39
C GLY A 329 9.91 -3.02 -7.28
N VAL A 330 8.86 -2.52 -6.65
CA VAL A 330 7.73 -1.86 -7.31
C VAL A 330 7.63 -0.43 -6.81
N ASP A 331 7.03 0.48 -7.58
CA ASP A 331 6.86 1.83 -7.09
C ASP A 331 5.94 1.87 -5.86
N ARG A 332 5.98 3.01 -5.14
CA ARG A 332 5.23 3.16 -3.90
C ARG A 332 3.72 3.04 -4.12
N ASP A 333 3.22 3.50 -5.26
CA ASP A 333 1.79 3.50 -5.52
C ASP A 333 1.28 2.09 -5.82
N ILE A 334 1.96 1.37 -6.69
CA ILE A 334 1.64 -0.03 -6.98
C ILE A 334 1.88 -0.95 -5.78
N SER A 335 2.83 -0.65 -4.89
CA SER A 335 3.14 -1.52 -3.75
C SER A 335 1.91 -1.85 -2.90
N SER A 336 0.94 -0.93 -2.82
CA SER A 336 -0.31 -1.16 -2.08
C SER A 336 -1.24 -2.19 -2.74
N CYS A 337 -1.09 -2.42 -4.04
CA CYS A 337 -1.84 -3.39 -4.83
C CYS A 337 -1.14 -4.76 -4.89
N VAL A 338 0.19 -4.82 -4.69
CA VAL A 338 1.01 -6.03 -4.87
C VAL A 338 1.39 -6.71 -3.53
N ARG A 339 1.03 -6.15 -2.37
CA ARG A 339 1.38 -6.65 -1.04
C ARG A 339 0.35 -7.57 -0.39
N MET A 340 -0.65 -8.02 -1.12
CA MET A 340 -1.70 -8.88 -0.57
C MET A 340 -1.15 -10.24 -0.15
N ASN A 341 -1.80 -10.90 0.81
CA ASN A 341 -1.33 -12.20 1.31
C ASN A 341 -1.11 -13.24 0.19
N PRO A 342 -2.01 -13.40 -0.80
CA PRO A 342 -1.76 -14.30 -1.93
C PRO A 342 -0.52 -13.91 -2.74
N ASP A 343 -0.30 -12.60 -2.97
CA ASP A 343 0.85 -12.11 -3.74
C ASP A 343 2.16 -12.45 -3.01
N MET A 344 2.21 -12.24 -1.68
CA MET A 344 3.38 -12.58 -0.87
C MET A 344 3.68 -14.08 -0.83
N LYS A 345 2.65 -14.92 -0.96
CA LYS A 345 2.81 -16.37 -1.06
C LYS A 345 3.30 -16.80 -2.44
N LYS A 346 2.81 -16.14 -3.50
CA LYS A 346 3.25 -16.37 -4.89
C LYS A 346 4.69 -15.91 -5.13
N VAL A 347 5.07 -14.74 -4.60
CA VAL A 347 6.46 -14.27 -4.72
C VAL A 347 7.44 -15.20 -4.01
N ALA A 348 7.03 -15.80 -2.88
CA ALA A 348 7.84 -16.81 -2.17
C ALA A 348 8.06 -18.06 -3.02
N GLU A 349 7.02 -18.54 -3.70
CA GLU A 349 7.11 -19.67 -4.62
C GLU A 349 8.02 -19.36 -5.80
N ALA A 350 7.83 -18.21 -6.45
CA ALA A 350 8.65 -17.80 -7.59
C ALA A 350 10.13 -17.69 -7.22
N ALA A 351 10.45 -17.08 -6.07
CA ALA A 351 11.83 -16.98 -5.59
C ALA A 351 12.43 -18.36 -5.27
N SER A 352 11.63 -19.25 -4.67
CA SER A 352 12.06 -20.61 -4.37
C SER A 352 12.40 -21.39 -5.64
N GLU A 353 11.55 -21.34 -6.67
CA GLU A 353 11.82 -21.99 -7.95
C GLU A 353 13.05 -21.37 -8.64
N TRP A 354 13.18 -20.06 -8.62
CA TRP A 354 14.33 -19.37 -9.22
C TRP A 354 15.65 -19.73 -8.53
N ALA A 355 15.71 -19.66 -7.21
CA ALA A 355 16.88 -20.06 -6.44
C ALA A 355 17.23 -21.54 -6.65
N THR A 356 16.22 -22.41 -6.71
CA THR A 356 16.41 -23.84 -6.97
C THR A 356 17.03 -24.09 -8.35
N LEU A 357 16.55 -23.39 -9.39
CA LEU A 357 17.11 -23.48 -10.74
C LEU A 357 18.57 -23.02 -10.76
N ALA A 358 18.87 -21.87 -10.15
CA ALA A 358 20.23 -21.34 -10.08
C ALA A 358 21.19 -22.31 -9.40
N VAL A 359 20.84 -22.84 -8.21
CA VAL A 359 21.68 -23.75 -7.44
C VAL A 359 21.88 -25.08 -8.18
N LYS A 360 20.80 -25.69 -8.73
CA LYS A 360 20.89 -26.99 -9.42
C LYS A 360 21.65 -26.93 -10.75
N GLN A 361 21.59 -25.80 -11.43
CA GLN A 361 22.31 -25.59 -12.69
C GLN A 361 23.75 -25.09 -12.46
N GLY A 362 24.10 -24.68 -11.24
CA GLY A 362 25.42 -24.11 -10.93
C GLY A 362 25.69 -22.76 -11.59
N VAL A 363 24.62 -21.96 -11.82
CA VAL A 363 24.68 -20.65 -12.48
C VAL A 363 24.27 -19.54 -11.53
N THR A 364 24.53 -18.29 -11.92
CA THR A 364 24.06 -17.12 -11.17
C THR A 364 22.54 -16.94 -11.35
N LEU A 365 21.92 -16.12 -10.48
CA LEU A 365 20.49 -15.81 -10.61
C LEU A 365 20.16 -15.18 -11.96
N ARG A 366 21.02 -14.30 -12.48
CA ARG A 366 20.83 -13.62 -13.76
C ARG A 366 20.92 -14.53 -14.98
N GLU A 367 21.68 -15.62 -14.88
CA GLU A 367 21.86 -16.60 -15.97
C GLU A 367 20.71 -17.59 -16.10
N VAL A 368 19.85 -17.69 -15.08
CA VAL A 368 18.63 -18.53 -15.17
C VAL A 368 17.71 -17.96 -16.23
N LYS A 369 17.39 -18.77 -17.25
CA LYS A 369 16.47 -18.39 -18.32
C LYS A 369 15.04 -18.29 -17.79
N TYR A 370 14.36 -17.20 -18.10
CA TYR A 370 12.97 -16.98 -17.67
C TYR A 370 12.03 -18.13 -18.09
N ASP A 371 12.18 -18.68 -19.28
CA ASP A 371 11.31 -19.77 -19.76
C ASP A 371 11.32 -20.98 -18.84
N HIS A 372 12.47 -21.33 -18.24
CA HIS A 372 12.55 -22.43 -17.26
C HIS A 372 11.78 -22.09 -15.97
N LEU A 373 11.85 -20.84 -15.52
CA LEU A 373 11.08 -20.37 -14.37
C LEU A 373 9.59 -20.33 -14.70
N LYS A 374 9.23 -19.76 -15.85
CA LYS A 374 7.85 -19.66 -16.34
C LYS A 374 7.15 -21.01 -16.38
N GLU A 375 7.81 -22.03 -16.93
CA GLU A 375 7.27 -23.39 -16.99
C GLU A 375 6.91 -23.92 -15.59
N LYS A 376 7.80 -23.72 -14.60
CA LYS A 376 7.55 -24.13 -13.21
C LYS A 376 6.35 -23.40 -12.60
N LEU A 377 6.27 -22.09 -12.78
CA LEU A 377 5.19 -21.26 -12.23
C LEU A 377 3.84 -21.53 -12.90
N GLN A 378 3.83 -21.83 -14.20
CA GLN A 378 2.62 -22.23 -14.91
C GLN A 378 2.15 -23.61 -14.46
N LYS A 379 3.06 -24.57 -14.30
CA LYS A 379 2.74 -25.92 -13.83
C LYS A 379 2.11 -25.93 -12.44
N SER A 380 2.60 -25.12 -11.53
CA SER A 380 2.04 -24.98 -10.18
C SER A 380 0.75 -24.16 -10.13
N GLY A 381 0.47 -23.38 -11.18
CA GLY A 381 -0.63 -22.43 -11.24
C GLY A 381 -0.34 -21.11 -10.50
N CYS A 382 0.90 -20.83 -10.13
CA CYS A 382 1.33 -19.55 -9.60
C CYS A 382 1.18 -18.45 -10.66
N LEU A 383 1.58 -18.73 -11.90
CA LEU A 383 1.40 -17.88 -13.07
C LEU A 383 0.30 -18.43 -13.98
N LYS A 384 -0.80 -17.69 -14.12
CA LYS A 384 -1.91 -18.02 -15.03
C LYS A 384 -2.27 -16.79 -15.84
N GLU A 385 -2.30 -16.91 -17.17
CA GLU A 385 -2.70 -15.81 -18.04
C GLU A 385 -4.15 -15.34 -17.78
N SER A 386 -5.03 -16.23 -17.33
CA SER A 386 -6.41 -15.91 -16.94
C SER A 386 -6.50 -15.00 -15.70
N ASP A 387 -5.41 -14.83 -14.94
CA ASP A 387 -5.34 -13.91 -13.82
C ASP A 387 -5.07 -12.46 -14.27
N ASN A 388 -4.68 -12.24 -15.53
CA ASN A 388 -4.59 -10.93 -16.14
C ASN A 388 -6.01 -10.43 -16.49
N ARG A 389 -6.65 -9.76 -15.54
CA ARG A 389 -8.05 -9.31 -15.64
C ARG A 389 -8.20 -7.86 -16.05
N GLY A 390 -7.10 -7.16 -16.32
CA GLY A 390 -7.13 -5.72 -16.63
C GLY A 390 -7.61 -4.86 -15.44
N CYS A 391 -8.32 -3.80 -15.76
CA CYS A 391 -8.98 -2.93 -14.78
C CYS A 391 -10.45 -3.35 -14.64
N ARG A 392 -10.93 -3.51 -13.40
CA ARG A 392 -12.29 -3.99 -13.14
C ARG A 392 -12.94 -3.27 -11.96
N ILE A 393 -14.27 -3.20 -12.02
CA ILE A 393 -15.09 -2.86 -10.87
C ILE A 393 -15.55 -4.18 -10.26
N ASP A 394 -15.08 -4.50 -9.07
CA ASP A 394 -15.63 -5.63 -8.34
C ASP A 394 -16.90 -5.22 -7.61
N GLY A 395 -17.91 -6.05 -7.72
CA GLY A 395 -19.12 -5.92 -6.93
C GLY A 395 -18.83 -6.04 -5.43
N ILE A 396 -19.62 -5.34 -4.63
CA ILE A 396 -19.62 -5.47 -3.17
C ILE A 396 -20.07 -6.89 -2.81
N ARG A 397 -19.55 -7.44 -1.72
CA ARG A 397 -20.22 -8.58 -1.08
C ARG A 397 -21.62 -8.13 -0.66
N ASN A 398 -22.65 -8.84 -1.13
CA ASN A 398 -24.01 -8.59 -0.68
C ASN A 398 -24.17 -8.99 0.80
N LYS A 399 -25.36 -8.74 1.38
CA LYS A 399 -25.66 -9.14 2.77
C LYS A 399 -25.55 -10.65 3.01
N GLN A 400 -25.64 -11.47 1.98
CA GLN A 400 -25.45 -12.92 1.99
C GLN A 400 -24.00 -13.36 1.83
N ASN A 401 -23.05 -12.42 1.76
CA ASN A 401 -21.62 -12.70 1.58
C ASN A 401 -21.22 -13.20 0.17
N ASP A 402 -22.13 -13.10 -0.81
CA ASP A 402 -21.83 -13.45 -2.19
C ASP A 402 -21.13 -12.29 -2.89
N MET A 403 -20.08 -12.60 -3.64
CA MET A 403 -19.40 -11.62 -4.49
C MET A 403 -20.27 -11.32 -5.71
N LEU A 404 -20.67 -10.07 -5.88
CA LEU A 404 -21.28 -9.64 -7.13
C LEU A 404 -20.30 -9.80 -8.31
N PRO A 405 -20.80 -10.04 -9.53
CA PRO A 405 -19.93 -10.16 -10.70
C PRO A 405 -19.02 -8.94 -10.85
N SER A 406 -17.76 -9.20 -11.13
CA SER A 406 -16.81 -8.15 -11.48
C SER A 406 -17.05 -7.69 -12.92
N THR A 407 -17.05 -6.39 -13.16
CA THR A 407 -17.28 -5.79 -14.47
C THR A 407 -15.98 -5.24 -15.02
N GLU A 408 -15.63 -5.63 -16.24
CA GLU A 408 -14.47 -5.07 -16.94
C GLU A 408 -14.73 -3.63 -17.35
N VAL A 409 -13.71 -2.79 -17.17
CA VAL A 409 -13.75 -1.38 -17.55
C VAL A 409 -13.42 -1.27 -19.04
N VAL A 410 -14.31 -0.65 -19.78
CA VAL A 410 -14.12 -0.35 -21.21
C VAL A 410 -13.92 1.15 -21.39
N TRP A 411 -12.68 1.56 -21.67
CA TRP A 411 -12.36 2.96 -21.86
C TRP A 411 -13.02 3.54 -23.12
N ILE A 412 -13.50 4.77 -23.02
CA ILE A 412 -14.09 5.50 -24.17
C ILE A 412 -12.97 5.87 -25.14
N THR A 413 -13.12 5.50 -26.39
CA THR A 413 -12.20 5.81 -27.51
C THR A 413 -12.79 6.75 -28.55
N ASN A 414 -14.11 7.01 -28.49
CA ASN A 414 -14.78 7.97 -29.37
C ASN A 414 -15.27 9.18 -28.56
N PRO A 415 -14.81 10.43 -28.84
CA PRO A 415 -15.22 11.63 -28.11
C PRO A 415 -16.74 11.85 -28.01
N GLU A 416 -17.51 11.46 -29.02
CA GLU A 416 -18.98 11.64 -29.02
C GLU A 416 -19.69 10.81 -27.94
N LYS A 417 -19.01 9.80 -27.37
CA LYS A 417 -19.54 8.97 -26.28
C LYS A 417 -19.40 9.59 -24.89
N PHE A 418 -18.65 10.68 -24.74
CA PHE A 418 -18.44 11.31 -23.44
C PHE A 418 -19.75 11.77 -22.80
N GLU A 419 -20.65 12.39 -23.55
CA GLU A 419 -21.90 12.94 -23.04
C GLU A 419 -22.75 11.87 -22.35
N ASP A 420 -22.88 10.70 -22.97
CA ASP A 420 -23.67 9.58 -22.43
C ASP A 420 -23.19 9.15 -21.03
N ARG A 421 -21.89 9.19 -20.78
CA ARG A 421 -21.32 8.79 -19.49
C ARG A 421 -21.26 9.94 -18.50
N LEU A 422 -20.93 11.16 -18.95
CA LEU A 422 -20.81 12.33 -18.09
C LEU A 422 -22.16 12.77 -17.48
N LYS A 423 -23.31 12.49 -18.11
CA LYS A 423 -24.63 12.77 -17.54
C LYS A 423 -25.00 11.86 -16.35
N THR A 424 -24.31 10.73 -16.18
CA THR A 424 -24.61 9.75 -15.12
C THR A 424 -23.98 10.13 -13.78
N GLU A 425 -24.31 9.38 -12.72
CA GLU A 425 -23.65 9.48 -11.41
C GLU A 425 -22.27 8.79 -11.37
N GLN A 426 -21.83 8.19 -12.48
CA GLN A 426 -20.60 7.41 -12.62
C GLN A 426 -19.72 7.94 -13.76
N PRO A 427 -19.24 9.19 -13.69
CA PRO A 427 -18.46 9.81 -14.77
C PRO A 427 -16.98 9.40 -14.80
N GLY A 428 -16.48 8.68 -13.80
CA GLY A 428 -15.05 8.44 -13.59
C GLY A 428 -14.36 7.81 -14.79
N GLU A 429 -14.99 6.80 -15.42
CA GLU A 429 -14.44 6.18 -16.62
C GLU A 429 -14.32 7.16 -17.79
N ALA A 430 -15.27 8.08 -17.94
CA ALA A 430 -15.19 9.13 -18.95
C ALA A 430 -14.07 10.13 -18.64
N ILE A 431 -13.95 10.56 -17.38
CA ILE A 431 -12.88 11.47 -16.95
C ILE A 431 -11.50 10.84 -17.23
N TRP A 432 -11.30 9.58 -16.87
CA TRP A 432 -10.04 8.91 -17.13
C TRP A 432 -9.80 8.64 -18.63
N SER A 433 -10.85 8.29 -19.37
CA SER A 433 -10.77 8.13 -20.83
C SER A 433 -10.32 9.42 -21.51
N ALA A 434 -10.75 10.58 -21.00
CA ALA A 434 -10.26 11.87 -21.49
C ALA A 434 -8.75 12.00 -21.32
N LYS A 435 -8.21 11.62 -20.15
CA LYS A 435 -6.74 11.59 -19.92
C LYS A 435 -6.01 10.67 -20.90
N ARG A 436 -6.55 9.48 -21.15
CA ARG A 436 -5.98 8.50 -22.11
C ARG A 436 -6.00 9.00 -23.55
N MET A 437 -7.06 9.72 -23.92
CA MET A 437 -7.27 10.27 -25.27
C MET A 437 -6.47 11.57 -25.52
N GLY A 438 -6.15 12.31 -24.44
CA GLY A 438 -5.41 13.57 -24.54
C GLY A 438 -6.18 14.66 -25.29
N ASP A 439 -5.46 15.43 -26.10
CA ASP A 439 -6.02 16.60 -26.80
C ASP A 439 -7.18 16.28 -27.76
N HIS A 440 -7.29 15.04 -28.23
CA HIS A 440 -8.41 14.62 -29.08
C HIS A 440 -9.77 14.67 -28.38
N ALA A 441 -9.81 14.56 -27.05
CA ALA A 441 -11.04 14.67 -26.26
C ALA A 441 -11.46 16.14 -26.04
N LEU A 442 -10.50 17.07 -26.05
CA LEU A 442 -10.69 18.44 -25.57
C LEU A 442 -11.79 19.23 -26.29
N PRO A 443 -11.92 19.23 -27.64
CA PRO A 443 -12.98 19.98 -28.32
C PRO A 443 -14.38 19.58 -27.89
N THR A 444 -14.67 18.28 -27.81
CA THR A 444 -15.97 17.77 -27.35
C THR A 444 -16.22 18.14 -25.88
N LEU A 445 -15.24 17.98 -25.02
CA LEU A 445 -15.37 18.30 -23.60
C LEU A 445 -15.59 19.80 -23.35
N LEU A 446 -14.96 20.68 -24.12
CA LEU A 446 -15.18 22.13 -24.03
C LEU A 446 -16.61 22.49 -24.45
N ARG A 447 -17.22 21.82 -25.44
CA ARG A 447 -18.64 21.98 -25.79
C ARG A 447 -19.52 21.55 -24.63
N LEU A 448 -19.21 20.40 -23.98
CA LEU A 448 -19.99 19.85 -22.89
C LEU A 448 -19.91 20.67 -21.59
N LEU A 449 -18.90 21.53 -21.40
CA LEU A 449 -18.88 22.50 -20.29
C LEU A 449 -20.11 23.43 -20.30
N ASN A 450 -20.68 23.70 -21.47
CA ASN A 450 -21.83 24.59 -21.65
C ASN A 450 -23.16 23.80 -21.76
N SER A 451 -23.16 22.52 -21.40
CA SER A 451 -24.40 21.72 -21.40
C SER A 451 -25.40 22.27 -20.38
N GLU A 452 -26.70 22.27 -20.75
CA GLU A 452 -27.78 22.60 -19.84
C GLU A 452 -27.95 21.54 -18.75
N ASP A 453 -27.58 20.29 -19.04
CA ASP A 453 -27.54 19.24 -18.03
C ASP A 453 -26.44 19.48 -17.02
N ARG A 454 -26.84 19.66 -15.75
CA ARG A 454 -25.93 20.00 -14.65
C ARG A 454 -24.87 18.93 -14.39
N ASN A 455 -25.19 17.67 -14.56
CA ASN A 455 -24.22 16.60 -14.37
C ASN A 455 -23.20 16.62 -15.49
N THR A 456 -23.67 16.69 -16.73
CA THR A 456 -22.80 16.74 -17.92
C THR A 456 -21.81 17.89 -17.84
N SER A 457 -22.26 19.12 -17.56
CA SER A 457 -21.37 20.28 -17.50
C SER A 457 -20.34 20.19 -16.37
N ARG A 458 -20.77 19.78 -15.15
CA ARG A 458 -19.88 19.66 -14.00
C ARG A 458 -18.87 18.53 -14.12
N HIS A 459 -19.30 17.39 -14.63
CA HIS A 459 -18.40 16.25 -14.86
C HIS A 459 -17.46 16.51 -16.04
N ALA A 460 -17.90 17.23 -17.08
CA ALA A 460 -17.03 17.70 -18.14
C ALA A 460 -15.92 18.64 -17.61
N ALA A 461 -16.22 19.44 -16.57
CA ALA A 461 -15.19 20.28 -15.95
C ALA A 461 -14.04 19.44 -15.37
N PHE A 462 -14.32 18.28 -14.76
CA PHE A 462 -13.27 17.37 -14.29
C PHE A 462 -12.48 16.74 -15.45
N ALA A 463 -13.18 16.32 -16.52
CA ALA A 463 -12.55 15.77 -17.72
C ALA A 463 -11.68 16.81 -18.47
N VAL A 464 -12.04 18.08 -18.44
CA VAL A 464 -11.23 19.20 -18.95
C VAL A 464 -10.03 19.47 -18.04
N SER A 465 -10.21 19.36 -16.72
CA SER A 465 -9.16 19.62 -15.72
C SER A 465 -8.07 18.55 -15.75
N ILE A 466 -8.40 17.28 -15.98
CA ILE A 466 -7.41 16.20 -16.09
C ILE A 466 -6.49 16.39 -17.30
N LEU A 467 -6.96 17.11 -18.31
CA LEU A 467 -6.17 17.58 -19.47
C LEU A 467 -5.41 18.88 -19.18
N LYS A 468 -5.36 19.33 -17.91
CA LYS A 468 -4.70 20.55 -17.44
C LYS A 468 -5.23 21.85 -18.08
N SER A 469 -6.44 21.85 -18.64
CA SER A 469 -7.04 23.04 -19.23
C SER A 469 -7.73 23.90 -18.19
N ARG A 470 -7.35 25.18 -18.09
CA ARG A 470 -7.95 26.15 -17.16
C ARG A 470 -9.36 26.61 -17.57
N LYS A 471 -9.88 26.19 -18.73
CA LYS A 471 -11.25 26.52 -19.19
C LYS A 471 -12.34 26.01 -18.22
N ALA A 472 -12.03 24.99 -17.41
CA ALA A 472 -12.95 24.47 -16.39
C ALA A 472 -13.01 25.32 -15.11
N VAL A 473 -12.04 26.20 -14.84
CA VAL A 473 -11.89 26.92 -13.58
C VAL A 473 -13.16 27.65 -13.12
N PRO A 474 -13.88 28.41 -13.96
CA PRO A 474 -15.09 29.09 -13.53
C PRO A 474 -16.13 28.13 -12.92
N LEU A 475 -16.37 26.99 -13.57
CA LEU A 475 -17.33 26.00 -13.10
C LEU A 475 -16.83 25.25 -11.86
N LEU A 476 -15.54 24.97 -11.76
CA LEU A 476 -14.94 24.41 -10.54
C LEU A 476 -15.12 25.35 -9.33
N ARG A 477 -14.84 26.65 -9.49
CA ARG A 477 -15.06 27.65 -8.43
C ARG A 477 -16.51 27.73 -8.02
N GLN A 478 -17.44 27.63 -8.98
CA GLN A 478 -18.87 27.61 -8.70
C GLN A 478 -19.24 26.41 -7.81
N MET A 479 -18.77 25.20 -8.16
CA MET A 479 -19.03 23.99 -7.35
C MET A 479 -18.49 24.13 -5.92
N VAL A 480 -17.33 24.74 -5.73
CA VAL A 480 -16.79 24.97 -4.39
C VAL A 480 -17.64 25.98 -3.59
N LYS A 481 -18.01 27.12 -4.20
CA LYS A 481 -18.85 28.14 -3.56
C LYS A 481 -20.23 27.61 -3.18
N GLU A 482 -20.80 26.73 -4.00
CA GLU A 482 -22.08 26.06 -3.72
C GLU A 482 -21.96 24.92 -2.70
N ARG A 483 -20.74 24.52 -2.29
CA ARG A 483 -20.52 23.31 -1.48
C ARG A 483 -21.20 22.09 -2.13
N ASP A 484 -20.93 21.86 -3.43
CA ASP A 484 -21.58 20.80 -4.18
C ASP A 484 -21.33 19.43 -3.51
N ASP A 485 -22.31 18.99 -2.76
CA ASP A 485 -22.29 17.76 -1.97
C ASP A 485 -22.79 16.51 -2.74
N PHE A 486 -22.98 16.65 -4.06
CA PHE A 486 -23.35 15.51 -4.88
C PHE A 486 -22.22 14.47 -4.87
N MET A 487 -22.52 13.28 -4.38
CA MET A 487 -21.57 12.17 -4.31
C MET A 487 -21.63 11.34 -5.58
N LEU A 488 -20.48 11.15 -6.21
CA LEU A 488 -20.33 10.24 -7.34
C LEU A 488 -20.48 8.79 -6.86
N LYS A 489 -20.82 7.89 -7.80
CA LYS A 489 -21.07 6.47 -7.49
C LYS A 489 -20.28 5.52 -8.41
N ASP A 490 -19.07 5.92 -8.81
CA ASP A 490 -18.20 5.08 -9.63
C ASP A 490 -17.73 3.84 -8.87
N CYS A 491 -17.43 4.02 -7.59
CA CYS A 491 -16.87 2.99 -6.75
C CYS A 491 -17.89 2.43 -5.75
N ARG A 492 -17.69 1.18 -5.35
CA ARG A 492 -18.42 0.57 -4.22
C ARG A 492 -18.15 1.24 -2.87
N LYS A 493 -16.98 1.91 -2.74
CA LYS A 493 -16.50 2.64 -1.55
C LYS A 493 -15.55 3.74 -2.01
N HIS A 494 -15.23 4.67 -1.14
CA HIS A 494 -14.25 5.73 -1.40
C HIS A 494 -14.66 6.70 -2.52
N ASN A 495 -15.96 6.93 -2.70
CA ASN A 495 -16.43 7.96 -3.61
C ASN A 495 -16.16 9.37 -3.07
N ASN A 496 -16.00 10.31 -3.98
CA ASN A 496 -15.74 11.70 -3.67
C ASN A 496 -16.99 12.57 -3.96
N LEU A 497 -17.10 13.65 -3.19
CA LEU A 497 -18.10 14.70 -3.44
C LEU A 497 -17.61 15.60 -4.57
N ARG A 498 -18.53 16.09 -5.42
CA ARG A 498 -18.17 16.99 -6.53
C ARG A 498 -17.43 18.25 -6.09
N GLY A 499 -17.86 18.86 -4.98
CA GLY A 499 -17.18 20.01 -4.41
C GLY A 499 -15.75 19.70 -3.98
N CYS A 500 -15.49 18.53 -3.38
CA CYS A 500 -14.16 18.09 -3.01
C CYS A 500 -13.27 17.83 -4.24
N MET A 501 -13.81 17.20 -5.28
CA MET A 501 -13.11 17.03 -6.55
C MET A 501 -12.79 18.37 -7.22
N ALA A 502 -13.69 19.34 -7.14
CA ALA A 502 -13.45 20.69 -7.65
C ALA A 502 -12.32 21.40 -6.88
N ILE A 503 -12.27 21.27 -5.55
CA ILE A 503 -11.15 21.76 -4.73
C ILE A 503 -9.84 21.12 -5.16
N PHE A 504 -9.81 19.78 -5.31
CA PHE A 504 -8.63 19.05 -5.77
C PHE A 504 -8.10 19.61 -7.10
N TRP A 505 -8.98 19.77 -8.10
CA TRP A 505 -8.57 20.28 -9.41
C TRP A 505 -8.14 21.74 -9.38
N LEU A 506 -8.78 22.61 -8.60
CA LEU A 506 -8.35 23.98 -8.41
C LEU A 506 -6.95 24.07 -7.79
N GLY A 507 -6.68 23.22 -6.81
CA GLY A 507 -5.33 23.05 -6.26
C GLY A 507 -4.31 22.59 -7.30
N ARG A 508 -4.66 21.59 -8.12
CA ARG A 508 -3.81 21.07 -9.20
C ARG A 508 -3.55 22.08 -10.33
N LEU A 509 -4.53 22.93 -10.61
CA LEU A 509 -4.42 23.99 -11.61
C LEU A 509 -3.79 25.28 -11.05
N GLY A 510 -3.44 25.33 -9.77
CA GLY A 510 -2.85 26.49 -9.10
C GLY A 510 -3.77 27.71 -9.15
N ASP A 511 -5.06 27.53 -8.81
CA ASP A 511 -6.03 28.61 -8.91
C ASP A 511 -5.93 29.58 -7.73
N ARG A 512 -5.42 30.77 -8.00
CA ARG A 512 -5.14 31.78 -6.99
C ARG A 512 -6.40 32.41 -6.36
N GLU A 513 -7.45 32.58 -7.16
CA GLU A 513 -8.64 33.31 -6.75
C GLU A 513 -9.54 32.51 -5.80
N ILE A 514 -9.34 31.17 -5.72
CA ILE A 514 -10.09 30.34 -4.78
C ILE A 514 -9.53 30.36 -3.37
N VAL A 515 -8.32 30.85 -3.16
CA VAL A 515 -7.62 30.82 -1.86
C VAL A 515 -8.44 31.42 -0.71
N PRO A 516 -9.09 32.59 -0.83
CA PRO A 516 -9.94 33.13 0.23
C PRO A 516 -11.09 32.20 0.62
N GLU A 517 -11.72 31.55 -0.36
CA GLU A 517 -12.82 30.63 -0.14
C GLU A 517 -12.36 29.35 0.56
N LEU A 518 -11.19 28.82 0.18
CA LEU A 518 -10.61 27.63 0.83
C LEU A 518 -10.20 27.94 2.28
N ILE A 519 -9.72 29.16 2.54
CA ILE A 519 -9.42 29.60 3.91
C ILE A 519 -10.71 29.73 4.72
N ASP A 520 -11.79 30.27 4.15
CA ASP A 520 -13.09 30.33 4.82
C ASP A 520 -13.60 28.94 5.20
N ILE A 521 -13.49 27.95 4.29
CA ILE A 521 -13.87 26.56 4.57
C ILE A 521 -13.13 26.03 5.81
N ILE A 522 -11.83 26.25 5.90
CA ILE A 522 -11.03 25.68 7.01
C ILE A 522 -11.13 26.47 8.30
N THR A 523 -11.57 27.73 8.28
CA THR A 523 -11.65 28.60 9.46
C THR A 523 -13.05 28.75 10.04
N ASN A 524 -14.10 28.37 9.28
CA ASN A 524 -15.49 28.59 9.67
C ASN A 524 -16.19 27.29 10.13
N PRO A 525 -16.07 26.91 11.41
CA PRO A 525 -16.64 25.67 11.94
C PRO A 525 -18.19 25.64 11.95
N LYS A 526 -18.84 26.79 11.76
CA LYS A 526 -20.31 26.91 11.76
C LYS A 526 -20.95 26.59 10.40
N GLU A 527 -20.16 26.26 9.38
CA GLU A 527 -20.70 25.91 8.06
C GLU A 527 -21.66 24.71 8.08
N THR A 528 -21.41 23.74 8.96
CA THR A 528 -22.30 22.59 9.15
C THR A 528 -23.70 22.97 9.63
N GLU A 529 -23.83 24.06 10.38
CA GLU A 529 -25.10 24.57 10.90
C GLU A 529 -25.97 25.19 9.79
N ARG A 530 -25.37 25.55 8.65
CA ARG A 530 -26.08 26.13 7.49
C ARG A 530 -26.94 25.11 6.74
N GLY A 531 -26.88 23.82 7.11
CA GLY A 531 -27.65 22.76 6.46
C GLY A 531 -27.26 22.51 5.00
N VAL A 532 -26.03 22.85 4.61
CA VAL A 532 -25.52 22.77 3.24
C VAL A 532 -25.30 21.32 2.81
N TYR A 533 -24.95 20.45 3.75
CA TYR A 533 -24.58 19.06 3.47
C TYR A 533 -25.74 18.11 3.76
N LYS A 534 -26.43 17.63 2.72
CA LYS A 534 -27.66 16.82 2.83
C LYS A 534 -27.52 15.41 2.26
N GLN A 535 -26.36 14.80 2.43
CA GLN A 535 -26.13 13.44 1.92
C GLN A 535 -27.04 12.41 2.58
N LYS A 536 -27.61 11.51 1.78
CA LYS A 536 -28.44 10.39 2.26
C LYS A 536 -27.68 9.07 2.39
N ASP A 537 -26.61 8.88 1.61
CA ASP A 537 -25.79 7.67 1.62
C ASP A 537 -24.31 8.04 1.83
N LEU A 538 -23.95 8.20 3.09
CA LEU A 538 -22.62 8.63 3.50
C LEU A 538 -21.62 7.48 3.60
N GLN A 539 -22.06 6.22 3.64
CA GLN A 539 -21.20 5.06 3.90
C GLN A 539 -20.25 4.74 2.75
N THR A 540 -20.55 5.22 1.55
CA THR A 540 -19.73 4.99 0.36
C THR A 540 -18.71 6.08 0.09
N THR A 541 -18.65 7.14 0.92
CA THR A 541 -17.63 8.18 0.79
C THR A 541 -16.23 7.65 1.16
N ARG A 542 -15.20 8.35 0.69
CA ARG A 542 -13.80 8.00 0.98
C ARG A 542 -13.47 7.98 2.47
N TYR A 543 -14.10 8.85 3.25
CA TYR A 543 -13.86 9.01 4.67
C TYR A 543 -14.80 8.19 5.55
N ARG A 544 -15.62 7.32 4.97
CA ARG A 544 -16.63 6.53 5.70
C ARG A 544 -17.45 7.41 6.65
N VAL A 545 -17.89 8.55 6.14
CA VAL A 545 -18.61 9.55 6.91
C VAL A 545 -19.93 9.01 7.43
N ASN A 546 -20.30 9.38 8.65
CA ASN A 546 -21.51 8.94 9.32
C ASN A 546 -22.57 10.03 9.37
N ASP A 547 -22.19 11.29 9.19
CA ASP A 547 -23.08 12.45 9.26
C ASP A 547 -22.55 13.67 8.49
N PHE A 548 -23.23 14.79 8.63
CA PHE A 548 -22.91 16.03 7.92
C PHE A 548 -21.59 16.68 8.37
N GLU A 549 -21.15 16.45 9.59
CA GLU A 549 -19.87 16.97 10.05
C GLU A 549 -18.71 16.25 9.37
N ASP A 550 -18.88 14.97 9.11
CA ASP A 550 -17.90 14.18 8.35
C ASP A 550 -17.82 14.65 6.89
N VAL A 551 -18.96 15.01 6.29
CA VAL A 551 -18.97 15.62 4.95
C VAL A 551 -18.25 16.96 4.95
N TYR A 552 -18.48 17.79 5.94
CA TYR A 552 -17.75 19.05 6.12
C TYR A 552 -16.24 18.81 6.26
N PHE A 553 -15.84 17.80 7.02
CA PHE A 553 -14.43 17.44 7.16
C PHE A 553 -13.76 17.06 5.83
N GLN A 554 -14.48 16.44 4.90
CA GLN A 554 -13.93 16.21 3.55
C GLN A 554 -13.59 17.52 2.84
N PHE A 555 -14.48 18.50 2.88
CA PHE A 555 -14.19 19.83 2.30
C PHE A 555 -12.99 20.48 2.97
N VAL A 556 -12.87 20.39 4.29
CA VAL A 556 -11.72 20.92 5.04
C VAL A 556 -10.42 20.25 4.64
N SER A 557 -10.38 18.92 4.61
CA SER A 557 -9.16 18.18 4.27
C SER A 557 -8.70 18.45 2.84
N GLU A 558 -9.61 18.45 1.86
CA GLU A 558 -9.26 18.78 0.49
C GLU A 558 -8.83 20.25 0.35
N SER A 559 -9.44 21.18 1.10
CA SER A 559 -9.04 22.60 1.11
C SER A 559 -7.62 22.79 1.64
N VAL A 560 -7.25 22.12 2.73
CA VAL A 560 -5.87 22.16 3.25
C VAL A 560 -4.88 21.64 2.21
N MET A 561 -5.20 20.51 1.57
CA MET A 561 -4.34 19.93 0.54
C MET A 561 -4.22 20.83 -0.69
N ALA A 562 -5.32 21.46 -1.13
CA ALA A 562 -5.30 22.40 -2.25
C ALA A 562 -4.52 23.67 -1.92
N LEU A 563 -4.69 24.23 -0.72
CA LEU A 563 -3.94 25.41 -0.24
C LEU A 563 -2.44 25.15 -0.22
N ILE A 564 -2.00 23.98 0.25
CA ILE A 564 -0.58 23.60 0.20
C ILE A 564 -0.07 23.60 -1.25
N ARG A 565 -0.78 22.94 -2.19
CA ARG A 565 -0.40 22.91 -3.60
C ARG A 565 -0.33 24.29 -4.23
N ILE A 566 -1.30 25.15 -3.93
CA ILE A 566 -1.31 26.53 -4.43
C ILE A 566 -0.13 27.30 -3.84
N GLY A 567 0.19 27.13 -2.56
CA GLY A 567 1.35 27.75 -1.92
C GLY A 567 2.69 27.29 -2.49
N GLU A 568 2.79 26.01 -2.88
CA GLU A 568 3.98 25.50 -3.59
C GLU A 568 4.14 26.12 -5.00
N LEU A 569 3.03 26.38 -5.69
CA LEU A 569 3.01 26.98 -7.04
C LEU A 569 3.06 28.51 -7.03
N CYS A 570 2.60 29.18 -5.97
CA CYS A 570 2.40 30.61 -5.87
C CYS A 570 2.99 31.17 -4.58
N GLU A 571 4.29 31.48 -4.58
CA GLU A 571 5.03 31.91 -3.38
C GLU A 571 4.45 33.14 -2.68
N ASP A 572 3.95 34.09 -3.45
CA ASP A 572 3.34 35.32 -2.92
C ASP A 572 2.06 35.11 -2.12
N LEU A 573 1.41 33.95 -2.25
CA LEU A 573 0.23 33.56 -1.45
C LEU A 573 0.58 32.83 -0.17
N ARG A 574 1.81 32.38 0.02
CA ARG A 574 2.27 31.63 1.21
C ARG A 574 1.96 32.34 2.53
N PRO A 575 2.19 33.68 2.69
CA PRO A 575 1.85 34.35 3.93
C PRO A 575 0.35 34.31 4.27
N GLN A 576 -0.53 34.47 3.27
CA GLN A 576 -1.97 34.41 3.44
C GLN A 576 -2.42 32.99 3.83
N ILE A 577 -1.89 31.98 3.15
CA ILE A 577 -2.22 30.55 3.41
C ILE A 577 -1.73 30.15 4.79
N LYS A 578 -0.50 30.51 5.15
CA LYS A 578 0.07 30.23 6.49
C LYS A 578 -0.79 30.84 7.59
N LYS A 579 -1.24 32.08 7.42
CA LYS A 579 -2.18 32.72 8.37
C LYS A 579 -3.47 31.91 8.47
N GLY A 580 -4.06 31.50 7.35
CA GLY A 580 -5.26 30.67 7.33
C GLY A 580 -5.09 29.36 8.12
N PHE A 581 -3.94 28.69 8.01
CA PHE A 581 -3.65 27.48 8.80
C PHE A 581 -3.53 27.78 10.30
N ILE A 582 -2.86 28.88 10.66
CA ILE A 582 -2.76 29.31 12.06
C ILE A 582 -4.15 29.57 12.62
N ASP A 583 -4.98 30.34 11.91
CA ASP A 583 -6.33 30.69 12.34
C ASP A 583 -7.21 29.45 12.49
N ALA A 584 -7.13 28.48 11.56
CA ALA A 584 -7.92 27.24 11.57
C ALA A 584 -7.52 26.28 12.69
N PHE A 585 -6.22 26.07 12.93
CA PHE A 585 -5.73 25.00 13.82
C PHE A 585 -5.29 25.47 15.20
N SER A 586 -5.36 26.78 15.50
CA SER A 586 -5.03 27.33 16.84
C SER A 586 -6.23 27.28 17.79
N SER A 587 -7.47 27.20 17.32
CA SER A 587 -8.64 27.09 18.16
C SER A 587 -8.81 25.65 18.67
N GLY A 588 -8.92 25.47 19.99
CA GLY A 588 -9.21 24.16 20.58
C GLY A 588 -10.57 23.59 20.15
N GLU A 589 -11.51 24.46 19.75
CA GLU A 589 -12.85 24.08 19.31
C GLU A 589 -12.84 23.22 18.06
N TYR A 590 -12.00 23.56 17.07
CA TYR A 590 -11.85 22.79 15.85
C TYR A 590 -11.33 21.36 16.11
N TYR A 591 -10.36 21.26 17.01
CA TYR A 591 -9.78 19.98 17.40
C TYR A 591 -10.81 19.09 18.12
N HIS A 592 -11.59 19.65 19.04
CA HIS A 592 -12.61 18.91 19.79
C HIS A 592 -13.75 18.39 18.90
N ARG A 593 -14.15 19.14 17.89
CA ARG A 593 -15.29 18.81 17.03
C ARG A 593 -15.07 17.52 16.23
N PHE A 594 -13.86 17.28 15.72
CA PHE A 594 -13.55 16.13 14.86
C PHE A 594 -12.82 15.00 15.57
N THR A 595 -12.18 15.24 16.71
CA THR A 595 -11.45 14.22 17.47
C THR A 595 -12.31 13.49 18.51
N SER A 596 -13.45 14.03 18.90
CA SER A 596 -14.28 13.43 19.94
C SER A 596 -15.05 12.18 19.48
N ARG A 597 -15.22 11.98 18.19
CA ARG A 597 -16.11 10.95 17.64
C ARG A 597 -15.47 9.61 17.43
N ASP A 598 -14.20 9.57 17.11
CA ASP A 598 -13.53 8.30 16.85
C ASP A 598 -12.13 8.28 17.46
N ARG A 599 -12.08 8.02 18.75
CA ARG A 599 -10.83 7.86 19.49
C ARG A 599 -10.11 6.56 19.15
N LEU A 600 -10.74 5.67 18.38
CA LEU A 600 -10.31 4.29 18.20
C LEU A 600 -9.78 4.01 16.80
N SER A 601 -10.02 4.90 15.84
CA SER A 601 -9.58 4.72 14.46
C SER A 601 -8.53 5.75 14.04
N SER A 602 -7.91 5.53 12.88
CA SER A 602 -7.04 6.51 12.21
C SER A 602 -7.76 7.84 11.95
N GLU A 603 -9.08 7.82 11.95
CA GLU A 603 -9.95 8.99 11.78
C GLU A 603 -9.84 9.96 12.95
N GLY A 604 -9.72 9.47 14.18
CA GLY A 604 -9.48 10.30 15.37
C GLY A 604 -8.19 11.10 15.32
N ASN A 605 -7.21 10.64 14.54
CA ASN A 605 -5.95 11.33 14.30
C ASN A 605 -5.93 12.16 13.00
N MET A 606 -7.02 12.20 12.23
CA MET A 606 -7.05 12.92 10.96
C MET A 606 -6.79 14.42 11.13
N VAL A 607 -7.41 15.05 12.11
CA VAL A 607 -7.20 16.49 12.35
C VAL A 607 -5.75 16.76 12.73
N LEU A 608 -5.16 15.90 13.57
CA LEU A 608 -3.75 16.04 13.95
C LEU A 608 -2.83 15.80 12.73
N ALA A 609 -3.11 14.79 11.92
CA ALA A 609 -2.35 14.52 10.71
C ALA A 609 -2.46 15.70 9.73
N LEU A 610 -3.65 16.23 9.52
CA LEU A 610 -3.91 17.37 8.65
C LEU A 610 -3.20 18.63 9.14
N LYS A 611 -3.25 18.91 10.45
CA LYS A 611 -2.50 19.98 11.08
C LYS A 611 -0.99 19.83 10.87
N ASN A 612 -0.46 18.64 11.13
CA ASN A 612 0.97 18.38 10.97
C ASN A 612 1.42 18.57 9.53
N ILE A 613 0.64 18.11 8.57
CA ILE A 613 0.93 18.34 7.14
C ILE A 613 0.93 19.83 6.82
N ALA A 614 -0.12 20.56 7.22
CA ALA A 614 -0.24 21.98 6.95
C ALA A 614 0.99 22.76 7.49
N PHE A 615 1.38 22.52 8.74
CA PHE A 615 2.52 23.19 9.34
C PHE A 615 3.88 22.72 8.82
N ASN A 616 4.03 21.43 8.49
CA ASN A 616 5.27 20.95 7.86
C ASN A 616 5.57 21.64 6.53
N PHE A 617 4.56 22.00 5.76
CA PHE A 617 4.73 22.82 4.55
C PHE A 617 4.91 24.30 4.89
N ALA A 618 4.05 24.86 5.73
CA ALA A 618 4.09 26.26 6.10
C ALA A 618 5.41 26.68 6.77
N ASP A 619 6.06 25.80 7.51
CA ASP A 619 7.35 26.07 8.16
C ASP A 619 8.53 26.06 7.19
N LYS A 620 8.35 25.47 6.00
CA LYS A 620 9.35 25.50 4.92
C LYS A 620 9.23 26.77 4.06
N TRP A 621 8.11 27.46 4.14
CA TRP A 621 7.83 28.71 3.42
C TRP A 621 8.37 29.92 4.19
#